data_fae929c02986dd8de124e18c0be7d15c
#
_entry.id   fae929c02986dd8de124e18c0be7d15c
#
_cell.length_a   1.000
_cell.length_b   1.000
_cell.length_c   1.000
_cell.angle_alpha   90.00
_cell.angle_beta   90.00
_cell.angle_gamma   90.00
#
_symmetry.space_group_name_H-M   'P 1'
#
loop_
_entity.id
_entity.type
_entity.pdbx_description
1 polymer ?
#
loop_
_entity_poly.entity_id
_entity_poly.type
_entity_poly.pdbx_seq_one_letter_code
_entity_poly.pdbx_strand_id
1 'polypeptide(L)'
;IKQIGIAIPGPFNYEKGISYMKSQNKYDSLYGLDVNLPLKKLVNIPDVELKFINDAAAFLQGEVYAQELSNTTDKILGITLGTGLGSAVWSKGEKAFDADLWDDQYKESIFEEYLVTRWFTMRFYELTGIEEKGLKEILEKHKGSDACDQLLNEYSQHLYDFLLHFSQVHDCRNFIIGGNIAKAWELISQKNDFSAFQITTARYAEKAALIGAASIF
;
A
#
# COMPACT_ATOMS: atom_id res chain seq x y z
N ILE A 1 -1.71 29.12 -5.25
CA ILE A 1 -1.25 27.71 -5.45
C ILE A 1 -0.55 27.67 -6.80
N LYS A 2 0.69 27.18 -6.83
CA LYS A 2 1.44 27.01 -8.09
C LYS A 2 1.75 25.56 -8.41
N GLN A 3 1.64 24.68 -7.44
CA GLN A 3 2.02 23.28 -7.52
C GLN A 3 0.93 22.39 -6.91
N ILE A 4 0.57 21.30 -7.59
CA ILE A 4 -0.41 20.32 -7.12
C ILE A 4 0.16 18.93 -7.37
N GLY A 5 0.40 18.18 -6.31
CA GLY A 5 0.75 16.76 -6.35
C GLY A 5 -0.50 15.90 -6.36
N ILE A 6 -0.50 14.87 -7.17
CA ILE A 6 -1.63 13.96 -7.37
C ILE A 6 -1.17 12.52 -7.16
N ALA A 7 -1.70 11.85 -6.15
CA ALA A 7 -1.52 10.43 -5.96
C ALA A 7 -2.59 9.67 -6.78
N ILE A 8 -2.17 8.75 -7.63
CA ILE A 8 -3.05 7.99 -8.52
C ILE A 8 -2.53 6.55 -8.65
N PRO A 9 -3.39 5.52 -8.61
CA PRO A 9 -2.95 4.15 -8.77
C PRO A 9 -2.38 3.88 -10.17
N GLY A 10 -1.62 2.79 -10.31
CA GLY A 10 -1.08 2.30 -11.57
C GLY A 10 -1.99 1.29 -12.28
N PRO A 11 -1.63 0.89 -13.52
CA PRO A 11 -0.50 1.41 -14.29
C PRO A 11 -0.73 2.82 -14.88
N PHE A 12 0.26 3.69 -14.70
CA PHE A 12 0.18 5.09 -15.08
C PHE A 12 1.56 5.65 -15.45
N ASN A 13 1.67 6.48 -16.48
CA ASN A 13 2.90 7.22 -16.76
C ASN A 13 2.92 8.51 -15.91
N TYR A 14 3.60 8.47 -14.78
CA TYR A 14 3.63 9.56 -13.80
C TYR A 14 4.35 10.82 -14.29
N GLU A 15 5.23 10.69 -15.29
CA GLU A 15 5.92 11.83 -15.88
C GLU A 15 5.03 12.56 -16.91
N LYS A 16 4.31 11.80 -17.73
CA LYS A 16 3.49 12.34 -18.82
C LYS A 16 2.03 12.59 -18.43
N GLY A 17 1.56 12.02 -17.30
CA GLY A 17 0.16 12.09 -16.89
C GLY A 17 -0.76 11.22 -17.75
N ILE A 18 -0.28 10.06 -18.25
CA ILE A 18 -1.06 9.17 -19.13
C ILE A 18 -1.48 7.92 -18.35
N SER A 19 -2.78 7.64 -18.35
CA SER A 19 -3.34 6.43 -17.73
C SER A 19 -3.22 5.22 -18.65
N TYR A 20 -2.75 4.10 -18.09
CA TYR A 20 -2.77 2.78 -18.75
C TYR A 20 -3.63 1.77 -17.98
N MET A 21 -4.47 2.26 -17.06
CA MET A 21 -5.41 1.43 -16.30
C MET A 21 -6.47 0.88 -17.23
N LYS A 22 -6.62 -0.46 -17.25
CA LYS A 22 -7.58 -1.20 -18.06
C LYS A 22 -8.16 -2.36 -17.24
N SER A 23 -9.43 -2.65 -17.44
CA SER A 23 -10.16 -3.74 -16.76
C SER A 23 -10.22 -3.58 -15.23
N GLN A 24 -10.11 -2.34 -14.75
CA GLN A 24 -10.22 -1.99 -13.32
C GLN A 24 -11.56 -1.32 -12.99
N ASN A 25 -12.56 -1.39 -13.89
CA ASN A 25 -13.92 -0.82 -13.78
C ASN A 25 -13.96 0.69 -13.48
N LYS A 26 -13.10 1.16 -12.62
CA LYS A 26 -13.14 2.51 -12.04
C LYS A 26 -12.46 3.57 -12.91
N TYR A 27 -11.46 3.17 -13.71
CA TYR A 27 -10.59 4.08 -14.44
C TYR A 27 -10.48 3.75 -15.94
N ASP A 28 -11.23 2.78 -16.44
CA ASP A 28 -11.16 2.30 -17.82
C ASP A 28 -11.41 3.42 -18.85
N SER A 29 -12.24 4.41 -18.48
CA SER A 29 -12.49 5.58 -19.32
C SER A 29 -11.29 6.52 -19.50
N LEU A 30 -10.25 6.37 -18.67
CA LEU A 30 -9.02 7.15 -18.74
C LEU A 30 -7.92 6.46 -19.56
N TYR A 31 -8.14 5.20 -20.01
CA TYR A 31 -7.13 4.43 -20.71
C TYR A 31 -6.59 5.15 -21.95
N GLY A 32 -5.27 5.33 -22.00
CA GLY A 32 -4.56 6.01 -23.07
C GLY A 32 -4.71 7.54 -23.11
N LEU A 33 -5.42 8.13 -22.16
CA LEU A 33 -5.63 9.57 -22.09
C LEU A 33 -4.55 10.28 -21.27
N ASP A 34 -4.11 11.44 -21.79
CA ASP A 34 -3.39 12.43 -21.01
C ASP A 34 -4.38 13.15 -20.08
N VAL A 35 -4.25 12.94 -18.78
CA VAL A 35 -5.09 13.59 -17.77
C VAL A 35 -4.54 14.95 -17.31
N ASN A 36 -3.32 15.29 -17.66
CA ASN A 36 -2.64 16.53 -17.25
C ASN A 36 -3.36 17.78 -17.81
N LEU A 37 -3.58 17.83 -19.13
CA LEU A 37 -4.23 18.96 -19.78
C LEU A 37 -5.69 19.16 -19.30
N PRO A 38 -6.55 18.14 -19.23
CA PRO A 38 -7.89 18.29 -18.70
C PRO A 38 -7.90 18.77 -17.25
N LEU A 39 -7.01 18.25 -16.40
CA LEU A 39 -6.92 18.65 -15.00
C LEU A 39 -6.46 20.11 -14.86
N LYS A 40 -5.46 20.57 -15.62
CA LYS A 40 -5.04 21.98 -15.65
C LYS A 40 -6.19 22.91 -16.02
N LYS A 41 -6.99 22.54 -17.03
CA LYS A 41 -8.18 23.31 -17.42
C LYS A 41 -9.24 23.33 -16.34
N LEU A 42 -9.49 22.20 -15.66
CA LEU A 42 -10.48 22.08 -14.60
C LEU A 42 -10.09 22.91 -13.38
N VAL A 43 -8.82 22.84 -12.97
CA VAL A 43 -8.28 23.61 -11.82
C VAL A 43 -8.29 25.11 -12.10
N ASN A 44 -8.13 25.52 -13.36
CA ASN A 44 -8.17 26.91 -13.83
C ASN A 44 -7.26 27.86 -13.03
N ILE A 45 -6.05 27.40 -12.70
CA ILE A 45 -5.00 28.20 -12.05
C ILE A 45 -3.91 28.47 -13.08
N PRO A 46 -3.60 29.74 -13.40
CA PRO A 46 -2.52 30.09 -14.32
C PRO A 46 -1.18 29.48 -13.90
N ASP A 47 -0.44 28.93 -14.86
CA ASP A 47 0.91 28.38 -14.68
C ASP A 47 1.03 27.31 -13.60
N VAL A 48 -0.06 26.59 -13.30
CA VAL A 48 -0.04 25.48 -12.35
C VAL A 48 0.80 24.32 -12.86
N GLU A 49 1.73 23.88 -12.02
CA GLU A 49 2.49 22.64 -12.23
C GLU A 49 1.75 21.47 -11.59
N LEU A 50 1.44 20.41 -12.38
CA LEU A 50 0.89 19.17 -11.85
C LEU A 50 1.98 18.09 -11.87
N LYS A 51 2.15 17.38 -10.78
CA LYS A 51 2.99 16.17 -10.70
C LYS A 51 2.17 14.99 -10.20
N PHE A 52 2.49 13.82 -10.73
CA PHE A 52 1.80 12.59 -10.40
C PHE A 52 2.76 11.63 -9.69
N ILE A 53 2.23 10.83 -8.80
CA ILE A 53 2.95 9.76 -8.08
C ILE A 53 1.99 8.60 -7.86
N ASN A 54 2.52 7.36 -7.83
CA ASN A 54 1.75 6.19 -7.41
C ASN A 54 1.20 6.35 -5.98
N ASP A 55 0.05 5.79 -5.66
CA ASP A 55 -0.59 5.96 -4.35
C ASP A 55 0.18 5.28 -3.21
N ALA A 56 0.75 4.08 -3.42
CA ALA A 56 1.63 3.43 -2.44
C ALA A 56 2.97 4.17 -2.29
N ALA A 57 3.52 4.68 -3.39
CA ALA A 57 4.71 5.52 -3.35
C ALA A 57 4.44 6.85 -2.63
N ALA A 58 3.28 7.48 -2.88
CA ALA A 58 2.87 8.69 -2.16
C ALA A 58 2.68 8.44 -0.66
N PHE A 59 2.09 7.30 -0.29
CA PHE A 59 1.99 6.90 1.10
C PHE A 59 3.37 6.84 1.77
N LEU A 60 4.31 6.10 1.19
CA LEU A 60 5.66 5.96 1.76
C LEU A 60 6.41 7.29 1.79
N GLN A 61 6.37 8.06 0.68
CA GLN A 61 6.97 9.40 0.58
C GLN A 61 6.48 10.32 1.70
N GLY A 62 5.18 10.27 1.99
CA GLY A 62 4.57 11.09 3.02
C GLY A 62 4.96 10.70 4.45
N GLU A 63 5.02 9.40 4.73
CA GLU A 63 5.49 8.91 6.02
C GLU A 63 6.96 9.29 6.26
N VAL A 64 7.81 9.12 5.25
CA VAL A 64 9.23 9.49 5.34
C VAL A 64 9.41 10.99 5.54
N TYR A 65 8.71 11.80 4.74
CA TYR A 65 8.80 13.25 4.80
C TYR A 65 8.31 13.80 6.13
N ALA A 66 7.11 13.40 6.56
CA ALA A 66 6.48 13.93 7.75
C ALA A 66 7.14 13.47 9.08
N GLN A 67 7.85 12.35 9.06
CA GLN A 67 8.60 11.85 10.21
C GLN A 67 10.09 12.20 10.15
N GLU A 68 10.55 12.93 9.12
CA GLU A 68 11.95 13.31 8.90
C GLU A 68 12.93 12.12 8.87
N LEU A 69 12.45 10.95 8.40
CA LEU A 69 13.23 9.70 8.44
C LEU A 69 14.46 9.71 7.53
N SER A 70 14.49 10.61 6.53
CA SER A 70 15.68 10.84 5.70
C SER A 70 16.94 11.21 6.47
N ASN A 71 16.79 11.66 7.73
CA ASN A 71 17.91 11.99 8.60
C ASN A 71 18.50 10.75 9.31
N THR A 72 17.76 9.64 9.37
CA THR A 72 18.11 8.47 10.20
C THR A 72 18.30 7.19 9.41
N THR A 73 17.86 7.13 8.17
CA THR A 73 17.95 5.93 7.33
C THR A 73 18.15 6.29 5.85
N ASP A 74 18.73 5.37 5.11
CA ASP A 74 19.03 5.55 3.70
C ASP A 74 18.02 4.86 2.77
N LYS A 75 17.29 3.86 3.26
CA LYS A 75 16.26 3.13 2.50
C LYS A 75 15.14 2.63 3.41
N ILE A 76 13.91 2.72 2.92
CA ILE A 76 12.70 2.22 3.58
C ILE A 76 11.80 1.55 2.52
N LEU A 77 11.19 0.43 2.88
CA LEU A 77 10.16 -0.26 2.12
C LEU A 77 8.78 0.07 2.72
N GLY A 78 7.85 0.44 1.89
CA GLY A 78 6.46 0.77 2.29
C GLY A 78 5.48 -0.27 1.82
N ILE A 79 4.52 -0.62 2.67
CA ILE A 79 3.45 -1.57 2.33
C ILE A 79 2.12 -0.96 2.74
N THR A 80 1.14 -1.00 1.85
CA THR A 80 -0.25 -0.67 2.16
C THR A 80 -1.13 -1.90 2.05
N LEU A 81 -1.78 -2.27 3.14
CA LEU A 81 -2.63 -3.46 3.28
C LEU A 81 -4.09 -3.04 3.45
N GLY A 82 -4.91 -3.29 2.41
CA GLY A 82 -6.31 -2.87 2.39
C GLY A 82 -7.16 -3.68 1.42
N THR A 83 -7.87 -3.01 0.52
CA THR A 83 -8.59 -3.64 -0.60
C THR A 83 -7.64 -4.13 -1.69
N GLY A 84 -6.45 -3.54 -1.78
CA GLY A 84 -5.33 -3.95 -2.61
C GLY A 84 -4.04 -4.00 -1.79
N LEU A 85 -2.99 -4.59 -2.37
CA LEU A 85 -1.64 -4.64 -1.87
C LEU A 85 -0.80 -3.58 -2.60
N GLY A 86 -0.35 -2.55 -1.88
CA GLY A 86 0.61 -1.60 -2.43
C GLY A 86 2.00 -1.83 -1.85
N SER A 87 3.01 -1.69 -2.68
CA SER A 87 4.43 -1.81 -2.30
C SER A 87 5.22 -0.63 -2.86
N ALA A 88 6.09 -0.03 -2.06
CA ALA A 88 6.88 1.12 -2.49
C ALA A 88 8.28 1.10 -1.89
N VAL A 89 9.22 1.70 -2.59
CA VAL A 89 10.59 1.89 -2.14
C VAL A 89 10.90 3.37 -2.05
N TRP A 90 11.49 3.78 -0.95
CA TRP A 90 12.10 5.08 -0.79
C TRP A 90 13.60 4.93 -0.53
N SER A 91 14.41 5.73 -1.22
CA SER A 91 15.85 5.84 -0.99
C SER A 91 16.21 7.31 -0.77
N LYS A 92 17.23 7.53 0.05
CA LYS A 92 17.68 8.89 0.39
C LYS A 92 18.14 9.67 -0.85
N GLY A 93 17.58 10.86 -1.01
CA GLY A 93 17.84 11.72 -2.17
C GLY A 93 16.97 11.43 -3.38
N GLU A 94 16.09 10.42 -3.33
CA GLU A 94 15.19 10.05 -4.40
C GLU A 94 13.73 10.15 -3.96
N LYS A 95 12.82 10.25 -4.93
CA LYS A 95 11.39 10.10 -4.67
C LYS A 95 11.06 8.62 -4.46
N ALA A 96 10.09 8.35 -3.60
CA ALA A 96 9.54 7.00 -3.52
C ALA A 96 8.93 6.58 -4.87
N PHE A 97 9.07 5.32 -5.19
CA PHE A 97 8.49 4.71 -6.39
C PHE A 97 7.73 3.43 -6.04
N ASP A 98 6.80 3.06 -6.91
CA ASP A 98 6.04 1.81 -6.82
C ASP A 98 6.97 0.62 -7.07
N ALA A 99 7.01 -0.33 -6.14
CA ALA A 99 7.79 -1.55 -6.30
C ALA A 99 7.07 -2.60 -7.17
N ASP A 100 5.74 -2.43 -7.35
CA ASP A 100 4.89 -3.25 -8.25
C ASP A 100 4.98 -4.75 -7.97
N LEU A 101 5.02 -5.15 -6.68
CA LEU A 101 5.17 -6.55 -6.25
C LEU A 101 3.84 -7.26 -5.96
N TRP A 102 2.71 -6.60 -6.20
CA TRP A 102 1.39 -7.14 -5.86
C TRP A 102 1.03 -8.38 -6.67
N ASP A 103 1.49 -8.47 -7.93
CA ASP A 103 1.21 -9.58 -8.86
C ASP A 103 2.35 -10.59 -8.97
N ASP A 104 3.38 -10.48 -8.15
CA ASP A 104 4.42 -11.50 -8.06
C ASP A 104 3.82 -12.84 -7.62
N GLN A 105 4.30 -13.92 -8.26
CA GLN A 105 3.82 -15.27 -8.01
C GLN A 105 4.02 -15.70 -6.56
N TYR A 106 2.96 -16.16 -5.94
CA TYR A 106 2.97 -16.70 -4.60
C TYR A 106 1.98 -17.86 -4.46
N LYS A 107 2.46 -19.01 -4.04
CA LYS A 107 1.66 -20.27 -3.99
C LYS A 107 0.97 -20.52 -5.33
N GLU A 108 -0.34 -20.73 -5.30
CA GLU A 108 -1.16 -21.02 -6.48
C GLU A 108 -1.63 -19.76 -7.22
N SER A 109 -1.28 -18.56 -6.72
CA SER A 109 -1.74 -17.29 -7.29
C SER A 109 -0.67 -16.20 -7.16
N ILE A 110 -1.04 -15.00 -6.73
CA ILE A 110 -0.18 -13.84 -6.53
C ILE A 110 -0.26 -13.34 -5.09
N PHE A 111 0.71 -12.54 -4.63
CA PHE A 111 0.73 -12.04 -3.25
C PHE A 111 -0.53 -11.25 -2.87
N GLU A 112 -1.08 -10.46 -3.78
CA GLU A 112 -2.29 -9.67 -3.48
C GLU A 112 -3.45 -10.56 -3.03
N GLU A 113 -3.64 -11.74 -3.63
CA GLU A 113 -4.76 -12.62 -3.28
C GLU A 113 -4.72 -13.12 -1.82
N TYR A 114 -3.56 -13.09 -1.17
CA TYR A 114 -3.35 -13.57 0.20
C TYR A 114 -3.22 -12.45 1.23
N LEU A 115 -3.07 -11.18 0.80
CA LEU A 115 -2.69 -10.08 1.70
C LEU A 115 -3.74 -8.96 1.83
N VAL A 116 -4.88 -9.09 1.12
CA VAL A 116 -5.92 -8.05 1.08
C VAL A 116 -7.20 -8.46 1.81
N THR A 117 -8.11 -7.50 2.00
CA THR A 117 -9.36 -7.69 2.76
C THR A 117 -10.19 -8.87 2.27
N ARG A 118 -10.26 -9.12 0.94
CA ARG A 118 -11.03 -10.25 0.39
C ARG A 118 -10.53 -11.61 0.86
N TRP A 119 -9.22 -11.76 1.09
CA TRP A 119 -8.68 -13.00 1.64
C TRP A 119 -9.28 -13.31 3.03
N PHE A 120 -9.35 -12.32 3.92
CA PHE A 120 -9.92 -12.50 5.24
C PHE A 120 -11.40 -12.93 5.20
N THR A 121 -12.19 -12.29 4.35
CA THR A 121 -13.62 -12.60 4.24
C THR A 121 -13.86 -13.99 3.67
N MET A 122 -13.14 -14.35 2.61
CA MET A 122 -13.24 -15.68 1.99
C MET A 122 -12.75 -16.77 2.95
N ARG A 123 -11.57 -16.59 3.54
CA ARG A 123 -10.98 -17.59 4.43
C ARG A 123 -11.79 -17.78 5.70
N PHE A 124 -12.33 -16.71 6.28
CA PHE A 124 -13.20 -16.81 7.45
C PHE A 124 -14.51 -17.54 7.13
N TYR A 125 -15.08 -17.27 5.96
CA TYR A 125 -16.26 -18.02 5.49
C TYR A 125 -15.96 -19.51 5.30
N GLU A 126 -14.83 -19.88 4.71
CA GLU A 126 -14.42 -21.29 4.57
C GLU A 126 -14.29 -21.98 5.91
N LEU A 127 -13.77 -21.30 6.95
CA LEU A 127 -13.58 -21.87 8.28
C LEU A 127 -14.88 -22.00 9.09
N THR A 128 -15.85 -21.10 8.86
CA THR A 128 -17.00 -20.96 9.77
C THR A 128 -18.37 -21.04 9.10
N GLY A 129 -18.45 -20.83 7.79
CA GLY A 129 -19.71 -20.62 7.07
C GLY A 129 -20.36 -19.25 7.35
N ILE A 130 -19.66 -18.33 8.04
CA ILE A 130 -20.18 -16.99 8.42
C ILE A 130 -19.60 -15.94 7.48
N GLU A 131 -20.46 -15.12 6.89
CA GLU A 131 -20.05 -13.98 6.08
C GLU A 131 -19.77 -12.76 6.96
N GLU A 132 -18.60 -12.15 6.80
CA GLU A 132 -18.22 -10.90 7.42
C GLU A 132 -17.68 -9.92 6.36
N LYS A 133 -17.72 -8.61 6.69
CA LYS A 133 -17.37 -7.55 5.73
C LYS A 133 -15.86 -7.33 5.60
N GLY A 134 -15.09 -7.73 6.61
CA GLY A 134 -13.65 -7.54 6.65
C GLY A 134 -13.03 -7.94 7.96
N LEU A 135 -11.71 -7.77 8.06
CA LEU A 135 -10.95 -8.13 9.26
C LEU A 135 -11.46 -7.42 10.53
N LYS A 136 -11.89 -6.15 10.41
CA LYS A 136 -12.41 -5.40 11.55
C LYS A 136 -13.62 -6.11 12.20
N GLU A 137 -14.62 -6.45 11.40
CA GLU A 137 -15.83 -7.12 11.87
C GLU A 137 -15.53 -8.52 12.41
N ILE A 138 -14.60 -9.25 11.77
CA ILE A 138 -14.14 -10.55 12.26
C ILE A 138 -13.54 -10.40 13.67
N LEU A 139 -12.65 -9.42 13.86
CA LEU A 139 -12.02 -9.19 15.17
C LEU A 139 -12.99 -8.68 16.22
N GLU A 140 -13.95 -7.82 15.87
CA GLU A 140 -14.95 -7.30 16.80
C GLU A 140 -15.90 -8.38 17.32
N LYS A 141 -16.28 -9.35 16.46
CA LYS A 141 -17.31 -10.34 16.79
C LYS A 141 -16.76 -11.71 17.18
N HIS A 142 -15.59 -12.09 16.67
CA HIS A 142 -15.08 -13.47 16.74
C HIS A 142 -13.67 -13.57 17.34
N LYS A 143 -13.13 -12.48 17.91
CA LYS A 143 -11.82 -12.48 18.58
C LYS A 143 -11.79 -13.55 19.68
N GLY A 144 -10.76 -14.41 19.64
CA GLY A 144 -10.55 -15.50 20.59
C GLY A 144 -11.24 -16.81 20.20
N SER A 145 -11.91 -16.89 19.06
CA SER A 145 -12.33 -18.17 18.47
C SER A 145 -11.18 -18.87 17.76
N ASP A 146 -11.22 -20.21 17.71
CA ASP A 146 -10.22 -21.01 17.01
C ASP A 146 -10.08 -20.61 15.53
N ALA A 147 -11.21 -20.30 14.88
CA ALA A 147 -11.23 -19.84 13.49
C ALA A 147 -10.53 -18.49 13.31
N CYS A 148 -10.74 -17.53 14.22
CA CYS A 148 -10.05 -16.24 14.18
C CYS A 148 -8.55 -16.40 14.44
N ASP A 149 -8.18 -17.26 15.36
CA ASP A 149 -6.78 -17.59 15.67
C ASP A 149 -6.08 -18.26 14.50
N GLN A 150 -6.73 -19.21 13.85
CA GLN A 150 -6.22 -19.87 12.65
C GLN A 150 -6.03 -18.85 11.50
N LEU A 151 -7.03 -18.01 11.26
CA LEU A 151 -7.00 -16.95 10.25
C LEU A 151 -5.79 -16.02 10.44
N LEU A 152 -5.55 -15.56 11.67
CA LEU A 152 -4.42 -14.67 11.98
C LEU A 152 -3.07 -15.39 11.83
N ASN A 153 -2.98 -16.67 12.19
CA ASN A 153 -1.76 -17.46 12.00
C ASN A 153 -1.43 -17.61 10.50
N GLU A 154 -2.41 -17.98 9.68
CA GLU A 154 -2.22 -18.13 8.23
C GLU A 154 -1.82 -16.80 7.58
N TYR A 155 -2.54 -15.71 7.91
CA TYR A 155 -2.23 -14.39 7.38
C TYR A 155 -0.83 -13.89 7.77
N SER A 156 -0.46 -14.10 9.03
CA SER A 156 0.86 -13.75 9.53
C SER A 156 1.98 -14.43 8.74
N GLN A 157 1.78 -15.70 8.35
CA GLN A 157 2.73 -16.41 7.50
C GLN A 157 2.80 -15.82 6.09
N HIS A 158 1.64 -15.49 5.47
CA HIS A 158 1.63 -14.84 4.16
C HIS A 158 2.33 -13.48 4.18
N LEU A 159 2.10 -12.70 5.23
CA LEU A 159 2.77 -11.41 5.40
C LEU A 159 4.28 -11.56 5.60
N TYR A 160 4.71 -12.53 6.40
CA TYR A 160 6.13 -12.83 6.60
C TYR A 160 6.82 -13.19 5.27
N ASP A 161 6.21 -14.06 4.48
CA ASP A 161 6.74 -14.49 3.18
C ASP A 161 6.88 -13.30 2.21
N PHE A 162 5.89 -12.40 2.21
CA PHE A 162 5.96 -11.17 1.41
C PHE A 162 7.06 -10.21 1.88
N LEU A 163 7.20 -10.01 3.19
CA LEU A 163 8.27 -9.16 3.73
C LEU A 163 9.65 -9.74 3.38
N LEU A 164 9.80 -11.05 3.45
CA LEU A 164 11.04 -11.73 3.08
C LEU A 164 11.35 -11.54 1.59
N HIS A 165 10.37 -11.77 0.71
CA HIS A 165 10.48 -11.55 -0.73
C HIS A 165 10.86 -10.10 -1.03
N PHE A 166 10.11 -9.12 -0.51
CA PHE A 166 10.36 -7.70 -0.73
C PHE A 166 11.74 -7.27 -0.24
N SER A 167 12.17 -7.78 0.94
CA SER A 167 13.49 -7.48 1.47
C SER A 167 14.63 -8.05 0.61
N GLN A 168 14.44 -9.21 -0.01
CA GLN A 168 15.42 -9.81 -0.91
C GLN A 168 15.52 -9.05 -2.24
N VAL A 169 14.38 -8.65 -2.82
CA VAL A 169 14.35 -7.89 -4.09
C VAL A 169 15.06 -6.53 -3.95
N HIS A 170 14.92 -5.86 -2.82
CA HIS A 170 15.43 -4.50 -2.63
C HIS A 170 16.60 -4.37 -1.64
N ASP A 171 17.10 -5.46 -1.10
CA ASP A 171 18.17 -5.47 -0.10
C ASP A 171 17.94 -4.45 1.03
N CYS A 172 16.76 -4.57 1.69
CA CYS A 172 16.36 -3.70 2.78
C CYS A 172 15.42 -4.44 3.72
N ARG A 173 15.53 -4.17 5.03
CA ARG A 173 14.70 -4.79 6.08
C ARG A 173 13.93 -3.78 6.92
N ASN A 174 13.93 -2.49 6.50
CA ASN A 174 13.21 -1.43 7.18
C ASN A 174 11.85 -1.24 6.51
N PHE A 175 10.77 -1.47 7.24
CA PHE A 175 9.42 -1.42 6.72
C PHE A 175 8.55 -0.39 7.43
N ILE A 176 7.72 0.30 6.65
CA ILE A 176 6.55 1.02 7.14
C ILE A 176 5.29 0.33 6.59
N ILE A 177 4.43 -0.15 7.48
CA ILE A 177 3.19 -0.84 7.11
C ILE A 177 2.00 0.06 7.41
N GLY A 178 1.16 0.31 6.40
CA GLY A 178 -0.08 1.08 6.50
C GLY A 178 -1.29 0.36 5.94
N GLY A 179 -2.40 1.09 5.87
CA GLY A 179 -3.69 0.55 5.43
C GLY A 179 -4.54 0.00 6.57
N ASN A 180 -5.77 -0.40 6.25
CA ASN A 180 -6.74 -0.79 7.28
C ASN A 180 -6.37 -2.08 8.01
N ILE A 181 -5.73 -3.02 7.34
CA ILE A 181 -5.29 -4.29 7.94
C ILE A 181 -4.14 -4.06 8.92
N ALA A 182 -3.27 -3.09 8.65
CA ALA A 182 -2.16 -2.71 9.54
C ALA A 182 -2.63 -2.24 10.93
N LYS A 183 -3.90 -1.81 11.08
CA LYS A 183 -4.50 -1.48 12.38
C LYS A 183 -4.57 -2.69 13.33
N ALA A 184 -4.50 -3.91 12.78
CA ALA A 184 -4.45 -5.16 13.56
C ALA A 184 -3.02 -5.68 13.76
N TRP A 185 -1.99 -4.86 13.50
CA TRP A 185 -0.58 -5.27 13.56
C TRP A 185 -0.19 -5.97 14.87
N GLU A 186 -0.65 -5.47 16.01
CA GLU A 186 -0.35 -6.09 17.32
C GLU A 186 -0.83 -7.54 17.41
N LEU A 187 -1.97 -7.88 16.80
CA LEU A 187 -2.49 -9.25 16.79
C LEU A 187 -1.75 -10.11 15.76
N ILE A 188 -1.47 -9.56 14.59
CA ILE A 188 -0.78 -10.26 13.50
C ILE A 188 0.67 -10.57 13.90
N SER A 189 1.38 -9.60 14.49
CA SER A 189 2.80 -9.76 14.87
C SER A 189 3.05 -10.77 15.98
N GLN A 190 2.03 -11.09 16.78
CA GLN A 190 2.12 -12.13 17.82
C GLN A 190 2.07 -13.57 17.25
N LYS A 191 1.73 -13.73 15.96
CA LYS A 191 1.52 -15.04 15.33
C LYS A 191 2.73 -15.57 14.56
N ASN A 192 3.76 -14.75 14.39
CA ASN A 192 5.02 -15.15 13.73
C ASN A 192 6.20 -14.33 14.28
N ASP A 193 7.40 -14.80 14.06
CA ASP A 193 8.63 -14.07 14.44
C ASP A 193 9.08 -13.12 13.32
N PHE A 194 8.75 -11.84 13.50
CA PHE A 194 9.17 -10.77 12.59
C PHE A 194 10.50 -10.10 12.97
N SER A 195 11.27 -10.66 13.91
CA SER A 195 12.52 -10.05 14.42
C SER A 195 13.60 -9.84 13.35
N ALA A 196 13.48 -10.54 12.21
CA ALA A 196 14.37 -10.35 11.06
C ALA A 196 14.19 -8.98 10.37
N PHE A 197 13.11 -8.25 10.67
CA PHE A 197 12.75 -6.99 10.04
C PHE A 197 12.60 -5.87 11.07
N GLN A 198 12.87 -4.64 10.65
CA GLN A 198 12.55 -3.44 11.42
C GLN A 198 11.19 -2.90 10.89
N ILE A 199 10.13 -3.15 11.63
CA ILE A 199 8.77 -2.82 11.20
C ILE A 199 8.21 -1.72 12.08
N THR A 200 7.69 -0.68 11.45
CA THR A 200 6.90 0.37 12.08
C THR A 200 5.54 0.49 11.38
N THR A 201 4.50 0.76 12.15
CA THR A 201 3.18 1.09 11.58
C THR A 201 3.13 2.56 11.19
N ALA A 202 2.40 2.85 10.12
CA ALA A 202 2.21 4.21 9.60
C ALA A 202 1.67 5.16 10.69
N ARG A 203 2.28 6.33 10.80
CA ARG A 203 1.88 7.37 11.76
C ARG A 203 0.82 8.31 11.20
N TYR A 204 0.91 8.66 9.92
CA TYR A 204 0.01 9.59 9.25
C TYR A 204 -1.09 8.90 8.46
N ALA A 205 -0.96 7.59 8.23
CA ALA A 205 -1.98 6.70 7.66
C ALA A 205 -2.68 7.31 6.42
N GLU A 206 -3.97 7.64 6.54
CA GLU A 206 -4.77 8.19 5.43
C GLU A 206 -4.27 9.54 4.90
N LYS A 207 -3.56 10.31 5.73
CA LYS A 207 -2.99 11.61 5.33
C LYS A 207 -1.63 11.47 4.64
N ALA A 208 -0.97 10.32 4.80
CA ALA A 208 0.39 10.13 4.29
C ALA A 208 0.46 10.34 2.77
N ALA A 209 -0.47 9.76 2.00
CA ALA A 209 -0.48 9.91 0.54
C ALA A 209 -0.67 11.37 0.09
N LEU A 210 -1.46 12.18 0.82
CA LEU A 210 -1.62 13.61 0.54
C LEU A 210 -0.32 14.38 0.82
N ILE A 211 0.33 14.09 1.96
CA ILE A 211 1.62 14.69 2.32
C ILE A 211 2.68 14.30 1.28
N GLY A 212 2.74 13.02 0.91
CA GLY A 212 3.67 12.52 -0.08
C GLY A 212 3.50 13.16 -1.45
N ALA A 213 2.26 13.23 -1.95
CA ALA A 213 1.98 13.91 -3.20
C ALA A 213 2.37 15.40 -3.17
N ALA A 214 2.20 16.07 -2.02
CA ALA A 214 2.62 17.48 -1.86
C ALA A 214 4.14 17.64 -1.79
N SER A 215 4.90 16.64 -1.36
CA SER A 215 6.35 16.71 -1.11
C SER A 215 7.25 16.38 -2.31
N ILE A 216 6.68 16.08 -3.49
CA ILE A 216 7.44 15.67 -4.68
C ILE A 216 7.94 16.84 -5.56
N PHE A 217 7.80 18.07 -5.10
CA PHE A 217 8.24 19.28 -5.80
C PHE A 217 9.61 19.76 -5.33
#